data_cdf34b1bfe3e9f4dd89d0fd082bdd961
#
_entry.id   cdf34b1bfe3e9f4dd89d0fd082bdd961
#
_cell.length_a   1.000
_cell.length_b   1.000
_cell.length_c   1.000
_cell.angle_alpha   90.00
_cell.angle_beta   90.00
_cell.angle_gamma   90.00
#
_symmetry.space_group_name_H-M   'P 1'
#
loop_
_entity.id
_entity.type
_entity.pdbx_description
1 polymer ?
#
loop_
_entity_poly.entity_id
_entity_poly.type
_entity_poly.pdbx_seq_one_letter_code
_entity_poly.pdbx_strand_id
1 'polypeptide(L)'
;MSDVMDADAIRAVIGAMQAAWNRGDFHGYMAGFANPDVVFVSRGRIQKDWQATLDHYIADYGGAPGSQGELAFTNIRIEMLAPDAAQLISDYRLVRAAGNQVGVNTRLMRKRDGKWFIALNHVSQIEDRDPRS
;
A
#
# COMPACT_ATOMS: atom_id res chain seq x y z
N MET A 1 -21.33 12.01 7.60
CA MET A 1 -21.10 10.80 6.82
C MET A 1 -20.95 9.62 7.74
N SER A 2 -21.44 8.47 7.32
CA SER A 2 -21.32 7.26 8.14
C SER A 2 -19.94 6.64 8.03
N ASP A 3 -19.53 5.93 9.07
CA ASP A 3 -18.27 5.16 9.05
C ASP A 3 -18.24 4.13 7.93
N VAL A 4 -19.40 3.58 7.57
CA VAL A 4 -19.50 2.60 6.47
C VAL A 4 -19.10 3.26 5.15
N MET A 5 -19.55 4.48 4.88
CA MET A 5 -19.17 5.19 3.65
C MET A 5 -17.68 5.53 3.62
N ASP A 6 -17.11 5.92 4.75
CA ASP A 6 -15.67 6.20 4.84
C ASP A 6 -14.86 4.91 4.68
N ALA A 7 -15.29 3.81 5.30
CA ALA A 7 -14.61 2.51 5.14
C ALA A 7 -14.64 2.05 3.68
N ASP A 8 -15.78 2.22 2.99
CA ASP A 8 -15.89 1.87 1.57
C ASP A 8 -14.99 2.76 0.71
N ALA A 9 -14.88 4.05 1.02
CA ALA A 9 -13.99 4.96 0.31
C ALA A 9 -12.52 4.56 0.51
N ILE A 10 -12.15 4.16 1.71
CA ILE A 10 -10.79 3.65 2.00
C ILE A 10 -10.53 2.38 1.20
N ARG A 11 -11.46 1.43 1.17
CA ARG A 11 -11.30 0.21 0.37
C ARG A 11 -11.13 0.52 -1.11
N ALA A 12 -11.83 1.52 -1.61
CA ALA A 12 -11.70 1.95 -3.00
C ALA A 12 -10.30 2.49 -3.31
N VAL A 13 -9.70 3.23 -2.37
CA VAL A 13 -8.30 3.70 -2.51
C VAL A 13 -7.35 2.50 -2.62
N ILE A 14 -7.50 1.52 -1.74
CA ILE A 14 -6.64 0.33 -1.75
C ILE A 14 -6.83 -0.47 -3.05
N GLY A 15 -8.05 -0.63 -3.52
CA GLY A 15 -8.34 -1.31 -4.79
C GLY A 15 -7.72 -0.60 -6.00
N ALA A 16 -7.79 0.72 -6.03
CA ALA A 16 -7.18 1.52 -7.09
C ALA A 16 -5.65 1.40 -7.08
N MET A 17 -5.05 1.37 -5.90
CA MET A 17 -3.60 1.17 -5.74
C MET A 17 -3.19 -0.20 -6.28
N GLN A 18 -3.91 -1.25 -5.92
CA GLN A 18 -3.63 -2.60 -6.40
C GLN A 18 -3.71 -2.67 -7.92
N ALA A 19 -4.75 -2.10 -8.51
CA ALA A 19 -4.93 -2.07 -9.96
C ALA A 19 -3.79 -1.31 -10.65
N ALA A 20 -3.37 -0.17 -10.09
CA ALA A 20 -2.25 0.61 -10.62
C ALA A 20 -0.95 -0.19 -10.59
N TRP A 21 -0.64 -0.83 -9.47
CA TRP A 21 0.55 -1.67 -9.35
C TRP A 21 0.56 -2.77 -10.43
N ASN A 22 -0.57 -3.44 -10.59
CA ASN A 22 -0.67 -4.60 -11.48
C ASN A 22 -0.54 -4.22 -12.96
N ARG A 23 -0.79 -2.94 -13.32
CA ARG A 23 -0.51 -2.47 -14.67
C ARG A 23 0.85 -1.78 -14.81
N GLY A 24 1.69 -1.82 -13.75
CA GLY A 24 3.02 -1.23 -13.78
C GLY A 24 3.07 0.27 -13.57
N ASP A 25 1.99 0.87 -13.07
CA ASP A 25 1.87 2.32 -12.86
C ASP A 25 2.21 2.67 -11.40
N PHE A 26 3.50 2.92 -11.13
CA PHE A 26 3.94 3.27 -9.79
C PHE A 26 3.42 4.63 -9.32
N HIS A 27 3.29 5.60 -10.21
CA HIS A 27 2.71 6.90 -9.87
C HIS A 27 1.24 6.74 -9.47
N GLY A 28 0.48 5.94 -10.20
CA GLY A 28 -0.91 5.63 -9.85
C GLY A 28 -1.02 4.91 -8.51
N TYR A 29 -0.10 4.00 -8.22
CA TYR A 29 -0.02 3.34 -6.93
C TYR A 29 0.23 4.36 -5.81
N MET A 30 1.17 5.27 -6.04
CA MET A 30 1.53 6.29 -5.06
C MET A 30 0.45 7.37 -4.86
N ALA A 31 -0.52 7.45 -5.77
CA ALA A 31 -1.64 8.40 -5.60
C ALA A 31 -2.47 8.13 -4.34
N GLY A 32 -2.40 6.91 -3.79
CA GLY A 32 -3.07 6.58 -2.52
C GLY A 32 -2.31 7.03 -1.27
N PHE A 33 -1.09 7.52 -1.42
CA PHE A 33 -0.25 7.95 -0.29
C PHE A 33 -0.30 9.46 -0.12
N ALA A 34 -0.23 9.91 1.14
CA ALA A 34 -0.19 11.33 1.43
C ALA A 34 1.06 11.97 0.82
N ASN A 35 0.86 13.05 0.08
CA ASN A 35 1.94 13.76 -0.59
C ASN A 35 1.99 15.20 -0.04
N PRO A 36 3.12 15.69 0.45
CA PRO A 36 4.48 15.08 0.40
C PRO A 36 4.86 14.24 1.62
N ASP A 37 4.03 14.13 2.64
CA ASP A 37 4.44 13.82 4.00
C ASP A 37 4.20 12.38 4.46
N VAL A 38 3.91 11.45 3.55
CA VAL A 38 3.78 10.04 3.92
C VAL A 38 5.06 9.51 4.54
N VAL A 39 4.91 8.64 5.54
CA VAL A 39 6.03 7.91 6.13
C VAL A 39 5.87 6.43 5.77
N PHE A 40 6.91 5.86 5.19
CA PHE A 40 6.94 4.46 4.80
C PHE A 40 8.03 3.73 5.59
N VAL A 41 7.65 2.67 6.29
CA VAL A 41 8.57 1.88 7.12
C VAL A 41 8.59 0.44 6.61
N SER A 42 9.78 -0.06 6.31
CA SER A 42 9.97 -1.43 5.83
C SER A 42 11.39 -1.88 6.12
N ARG A 43 11.53 -3.10 6.61
CA ARG A 43 12.83 -3.74 6.86
C ARG A 43 13.78 -2.89 7.72
N GLY A 44 13.23 -2.17 8.71
CA GLY A 44 14.00 -1.31 9.58
C GLY A 44 14.45 0.00 8.97
N ARG A 45 13.96 0.33 7.77
CA ARG A 45 14.27 1.58 7.08
C ARG A 45 13.04 2.46 7.00
N ILE A 46 13.25 3.77 7.01
CA ILE A 46 12.19 4.75 6.92
C ILE A 46 12.41 5.60 5.66
N GLN A 47 11.43 5.58 4.77
CA GLN A 47 11.32 6.52 3.66
C GLN A 47 10.41 7.65 4.15
N LYS A 48 10.94 8.85 4.27
CA LYS A 48 10.27 9.90 5.05
C LYS A 48 9.36 10.82 4.27
N ASP A 49 9.21 10.62 2.94
CA ASP A 49 8.29 11.41 2.15
C ASP A 49 7.80 10.63 0.92
N TRP A 50 6.88 11.24 0.20
CA TRP A 50 6.23 10.63 -0.97
C TRP A 50 7.25 10.34 -2.09
N GLN A 51 8.14 11.30 -2.36
CA GLN A 51 9.11 11.13 -3.45
C GLN A 51 10.12 10.02 -3.13
N ALA A 52 10.62 9.98 -1.90
CA ALA A 52 11.54 8.93 -1.48
C ALA A 52 10.89 7.54 -1.55
N THR A 53 9.61 7.46 -1.21
CA THR A 53 8.85 6.21 -1.29
C THR A 53 8.67 5.76 -2.74
N LEU A 54 8.32 6.68 -3.63
CA LEU A 54 8.21 6.39 -5.06
C LEU A 54 9.55 5.89 -5.62
N ASP A 55 10.63 6.59 -5.30
CA ASP A 55 11.97 6.22 -5.77
C ASP A 55 12.35 4.82 -5.28
N HIS A 56 12.00 4.48 -4.05
CA HIS A 56 12.23 3.15 -3.48
C HIS A 56 11.50 2.08 -4.29
N TYR A 57 10.23 2.29 -4.61
CA TYR A 57 9.46 1.31 -5.38
C TYR A 57 10.00 1.16 -6.80
N ILE A 58 10.37 2.25 -7.44
CA ILE A 58 10.95 2.21 -8.80
C ILE A 58 12.28 1.45 -8.79
N ALA A 59 13.13 1.72 -7.79
CA ALA A 59 14.43 1.05 -7.69
C ALA A 59 14.29 -0.45 -7.44
N ASP A 60 13.37 -0.84 -6.56
CA ASP A 60 13.25 -2.23 -6.14
C ASP A 60 12.39 -3.08 -7.09
N TYR A 61 11.41 -2.48 -7.76
CA TYR A 61 10.40 -3.22 -8.52
C TYR A 61 10.27 -2.78 -9.98
N GLY A 62 10.89 -1.68 -10.36
CA GLY A 62 10.91 -1.21 -11.73
C GLY A 62 11.82 -2.07 -12.60
N GLY A 63 11.80 -1.82 -13.89
CA GLY A 63 12.62 -2.54 -14.86
C GLY A 63 11.81 -2.98 -16.06
N ALA A 64 12.04 -4.22 -16.51
CA ALA A 64 11.32 -4.76 -17.66
C ALA A 64 9.81 -4.81 -17.38
N PRO A 65 8.98 -4.68 -18.44
CA PRO A 65 7.53 -4.80 -18.26
C PRO A 65 7.16 -6.09 -17.52
N GLY A 66 6.30 -5.95 -16.49
CA GLY A 66 5.87 -7.08 -15.65
C GLY A 66 6.79 -7.40 -14.50
N SER A 67 7.96 -6.74 -14.38
CA SER A 67 8.90 -7.03 -13.29
C SER A 67 8.35 -6.69 -11.91
N GLN A 68 7.37 -5.77 -11.82
CA GLN A 68 6.72 -5.42 -10.56
C GLN A 68 5.90 -6.58 -9.98
N GLY A 69 5.44 -7.50 -10.82
CA GLY A 69 4.63 -8.64 -10.43
C GLY A 69 3.17 -8.30 -10.19
N GLU A 70 2.43 -9.28 -9.67
CA GLU A 70 1.02 -9.13 -9.34
C GLU A 70 0.83 -8.99 -7.83
N LEU A 71 0.14 -7.93 -7.44
CA LEU A 71 -0.12 -7.58 -6.05
C LEU A 71 -1.58 -7.85 -5.71
N ALA A 72 -1.81 -8.46 -4.55
CA ALA A 72 -3.15 -8.60 -3.97
C ALA A 72 -3.12 -8.20 -2.52
N PHE A 73 -4.05 -7.33 -2.14
CA PHE A 73 -4.34 -7.03 -0.74
C PHE A 73 -5.57 -7.83 -0.35
N THR A 74 -5.48 -8.54 0.75
CA THR A 74 -6.56 -9.39 1.24
C THR A 74 -6.79 -9.16 2.71
N ASN A 75 -7.94 -9.62 3.19
CA ASN A 75 -8.25 -9.60 4.62
C ASN A 75 -8.14 -8.18 5.21
N ILE A 76 -8.71 -7.22 4.49
CA ILE A 76 -8.61 -5.80 4.83
C ILE A 76 -9.51 -5.50 6.01
N ARG A 77 -8.93 -4.98 7.09
CA ARG A 77 -9.63 -4.61 8.31
C ARG A 77 -9.46 -3.13 8.57
N ILE A 78 -10.56 -2.42 8.72
CA ILE A 78 -10.56 -0.97 8.88
C ILE A 78 -11.25 -0.62 10.19
N GLU A 79 -10.58 0.17 11.02
CA GLU A 79 -11.15 0.73 12.24
C GLU A 79 -11.15 2.25 12.13
N MET A 80 -12.33 2.86 12.19
CA MET A 80 -12.44 4.31 12.21
C MET A 80 -12.02 4.82 13.58
N LEU A 81 -11.07 5.75 13.61
CA LEU A 81 -10.55 6.34 14.85
C LEU A 81 -11.14 7.73 15.09
N ALA A 82 -11.47 8.43 14.04
CA ALA A 82 -12.05 9.77 14.04
C ALA A 82 -12.71 9.99 12.68
N PRO A 83 -13.49 11.07 12.48
CA PRO A 83 -14.09 11.34 11.16
C PRO A 83 -13.07 11.48 10.03
N ASP A 84 -11.80 11.79 10.35
CA ASP A 84 -10.74 12.01 9.37
C ASP A 84 -9.53 11.10 9.57
N ALA A 85 -9.67 10.05 10.36
CA ALA A 85 -8.56 9.10 10.61
C ALA A 85 -9.06 7.68 10.77
N ALA A 86 -8.32 6.73 10.24
CA ALA A 86 -8.63 5.31 10.36
C ALA A 86 -7.35 4.49 10.42
N GLN A 87 -7.46 3.33 11.06
CA GLN A 87 -6.43 2.31 11.08
C GLN A 87 -6.81 1.24 10.07
N LEU A 88 -5.85 0.79 9.28
CA LEU A 88 -6.06 -0.30 8.32
C LEU A 88 -4.97 -1.35 8.50
N ILE A 89 -5.39 -2.60 8.60
CA ILE A 89 -4.48 -3.74 8.60
C ILE A 89 -4.93 -4.69 7.51
N SER A 90 -4.01 -5.11 6.65
CA SER A 90 -4.31 -6.07 5.60
C SER A 90 -3.13 -7.01 5.38
N ASP A 91 -3.45 -8.18 4.84
CA ASP A 91 -2.44 -9.07 4.30
C ASP A 91 -2.10 -8.62 2.88
N TYR A 92 -0.89 -8.92 2.42
CA TYR A 92 -0.56 -8.73 1.01
C TYR A 92 0.24 -9.92 0.49
N ARG A 93 0.11 -10.13 -0.79
CA ARG A 93 0.90 -11.09 -1.54
C ARG A 93 1.36 -10.45 -2.84
N LEU A 94 2.65 -10.55 -3.10
CA LEU A 94 3.24 -10.08 -4.36
C LEU A 94 3.89 -11.27 -5.03
N VAL A 95 3.40 -11.62 -6.23
CA VAL A 95 3.92 -12.74 -7.03
C VAL A 95 4.73 -12.15 -8.17
N ARG A 96 6.02 -12.47 -8.20
CA ARG A 96 6.91 -11.97 -9.25
C ARG A 96 8.03 -12.96 -9.53
N ALA A 97 8.60 -12.87 -10.75
CA ALA A 97 9.65 -13.80 -11.19
C ALA A 97 10.89 -13.74 -10.29
N ALA A 98 11.23 -12.58 -9.75
CA ALA A 98 12.39 -12.40 -8.87
C ALA A 98 12.19 -13.00 -7.47
N GLY A 99 10.96 -13.41 -7.12
CA GLY A 99 10.63 -14.00 -5.84
C GLY A 99 9.34 -13.43 -5.29
N ASN A 100 8.54 -14.30 -4.68
CA ASN A 100 7.26 -13.93 -4.09
C ASN A 100 7.48 -13.33 -2.71
N GLN A 101 6.59 -12.41 -2.32
CA GLN A 101 6.60 -11.80 -1.01
C GLN A 101 5.21 -11.92 -0.40
N VAL A 102 5.15 -12.15 0.89
CA VAL A 102 3.92 -12.09 1.67
C VAL A 102 4.19 -11.31 2.95
N GLY A 103 3.14 -10.74 3.51
CA GLY A 103 3.27 -10.01 4.76
C GLY A 103 2.01 -9.28 5.15
N VAL A 104 2.19 -8.32 6.05
CA VAL A 104 1.10 -7.52 6.61
C VAL A 104 1.43 -6.05 6.42
N ASN A 105 0.44 -5.29 5.98
CA ASN A 105 0.51 -3.82 5.98
C ASN A 105 -0.26 -3.29 7.18
N THR A 106 0.36 -2.39 7.92
CA THR A 106 -0.30 -1.59 8.95
C THR A 106 -0.27 -0.15 8.49
N ARG A 107 -1.44 0.49 8.40
CA ARG A 107 -1.57 1.80 7.79
C ARG A 107 -2.39 2.74 8.64
N LEU A 108 -1.94 3.99 8.70
CA LEU A 108 -2.75 5.08 9.21
C LEU A 108 -3.33 5.82 8.01
N MET A 109 -4.66 5.86 7.94
CA MET A 109 -5.37 6.58 6.89
C MET A 109 -5.80 7.94 7.40
N ARG A 110 -5.65 8.97 6.56
CA ARG A 110 -6.08 10.34 6.87
C ARG A 110 -6.97 10.87 5.75
N LYS A 111 -8.01 11.57 6.13
CA LYS A 111 -8.90 12.23 5.18
C LYS A 111 -8.50 13.68 5.03
N ARG A 112 -8.21 14.11 3.80
CA ARG A 112 -7.80 15.48 3.46
C ARG A 112 -8.61 15.93 2.26
N ASP A 113 -9.29 17.07 2.39
CA ASP A 113 -10.11 17.63 1.31
C ASP A 113 -11.10 16.60 0.74
N GLY A 114 -11.73 15.85 1.65
CA GLY A 114 -12.73 14.84 1.29
C GLY A 114 -12.18 13.54 0.73
N LYS A 115 -10.86 13.36 0.66
CA LYS A 115 -10.22 12.16 0.11
C LYS A 115 -9.35 11.46 1.14
N TRP A 116 -9.31 10.13 1.06
CA TRP A 116 -8.50 9.33 1.97
C TRP A 116 -7.13 9.04 1.38
N PHE A 117 -6.10 9.14 2.23
CA PHE A 117 -4.70 8.87 1.87
C PHE A 117 -4.04 8.07 2.98
N ILE A 118 -3.04 7.26 2.59
CA ILE A 118 -2.16 6.60 3.54
C ILE A 118 -1.14 7.62 4.05
N ALA A 119 -1.17 7.91 5.35
CA ALA A 119 -0.23 8.83 5.98
C ALA A 119 0.99 8.09 6.55
N LEU A 120 0.79 6.85 6.99
CA LEU A 120 1.85 5.97 7.47
C LEU A 120 1.60 4.58 6.92
N ASN A 121 2.62 3.96 6.34
CA ASN A 121 2.57 2.58 5.89
C ASN A 121 3.75 1.82 6.49
N HIS A 122 3.45 0.83 7.30
CA HIS A 122 4.46 -0.05 7.87
C HIS A 122 4.25 -1.45 7.28
N VAL A 123 5.25 -1.97 6.60
CA VAL A 123 5.21 -3.29 5.98
C VAL A 123 6.02 -4.26 6.83
N SER A 124 5.36 -5.33 7.27
CA SER A 124 6.01 -6.47 7.90
C SER A 124 6.04 -7.61 6.88
N GLN A 125 7.19 -7.83 6.29
CA GLN A 125 7.37 -8.77 5.20
C GLN A 125 8.06 -10.03 5.70
N ILE A 126 7.58 -11.19 5.22
CA ILE A 126 8.30 -12.44 5.38
C ILE A 126 8.60 -13.01 4.00
N GLU A 127 9.63 -13.83 3.93
CA GLU A 127 9.95 -14.53 2.71
C GLU A 127 8.92 -15.64 2.48
N ASP A 128 8.35 -15.70 1.28
CA ASP A 128 7.43 -16.77 0.92
C ASP A 128 8.25 -17.99 0.48
N ARG A 129 8.35 -18.97 1.37
CA ARG A 129 9.15 -20.17 1.15
C ARG A 129 8.34 -21.37 0.67
N ASP A 130 7.02 -21.24 0.58
CA ASP A 130 6.18 -22.33 0.11
C ASP A 130 6.24 -22.36 -1.41
N PRO A 131 6.87 -23.42 -1.99
CA PRO A 131 6.99 -23.50 -3.45
C PRO A 131 5.65 -23.63 -4.17
N ARG A 132 4.58 -23.94 -3.44
CA ARG A 132 3.23 -24.02 -4.00
C ARG A 132 2.51 -22.69 -4.01
N SER A 133 3.10 -21.70 -3.38
CA SER A 133 2.51 -20.37 -3.25
C SER A 133 2.62 -19.58 -4.54
#